data_8c196d7333283f5b66d014903a26675a
#
_entry.id   8c196d7333283f5b66d014903a26675a
#
_cell.length_a   1.000
_cell.length_b   1.000
_cell.length_c   1.000
_cell.angle_alpha   90.00
_cell.angle_beta   90.00
_cell.angle_gamma   90.00
#
_symmetry.space_group_name_H-M   'P 1'
#
loop_
_entity.id
_entity.type
_entity.pdbx_description
1 polymer ?
#
loop_
_entity_poly.entity_id
_entity_poly.type
_entity_poly.pdbx_seq_one_letter_code
_entity_poly.pdbx_strand_id
1 'polypeptide(L)'
;AGALTAYWGALWLNNSQHPPEEPASDIHPDIQSSAPEEESRTGYVLVTSSPAGASVYDADGNYLDETPYGPIELPSGSPVAYTIKKSGFADKEEAGTVKGGSTLALGGVLKEYHPPTDSQPWKDTEGVTYLPAETRHVAQGPLTAALFNKFLREDRQKGNFQMKREQTEPGHPEKDVALLTQDGITAYLAWLNKKCEREGLLGKEFSINADPLPQASGSTENHNAYVLNVTRVFQVPITVTTNPPGASVFFNNRLIGRTPIEEYVNQVPYVIEIKLPGHATMRRRGLDPQDLYLSLQ
;
A
#
# COMPACT_ATOMS: atom_id res chain seq x y z
N ALA A 1 9.04 -59.44 0.89
CA ALA A 1 8.47 -60.51 0.11
C ALA A 1 7.68 -59.90 -1.02
N GLY A 2 8.08 -59.87 -2.17
CA GLY A 2 8.33 -60.83 -3.25
C GLY A 2 7.51 -60.37 -4.41
N ALA A 3 8.07 -59.99 -5.45
CA ALA A 3 8.60 -60.67 -6.61
C ALA A 3 7.64 -60.57 -7.80
N LEU A 4 8.16 -60.01 -8.95
CA LEU A 4 8.51 -60.69 -10.20
C LEU A 4 7.29 -61.27 -10.99
N THR A 5 7.11 -60.99 -12.27
CA THR A 5 7.75 -61.54 -13.49
C THR A 5 6.97 -60.98 -14.68
N ALA A 6 7.50 -60.35 -15.70
CA ALA A 6 8.29 -60.83 -16.83
C ALA A 6 7.49 -61.63 -17.93
N TYR A 7 7.68 -61.17 -19.17
CA TYR A 7 7.86 -61.93 -20.43
C TYR A 7 6.69 -62.25 -21.36
N TRP A 8 6.99 -62.07 -22.60
CA TRP A 8 6.87 -62.71 -23.93
C TRP A 8 6.11 -61.75 -24.89
N GLY A 9 6.60 -61.32 -26.03
CA GLY A 9 7.51 -61.85 -26.97
C GLY A 9 6.86 -62.76 -28.02
N ALA A 10 6.59 -62.24 -29.22
CA ALA A 10 6.66 -63.08 -30.44
C ALA A 10 6.52 -62.22 -31.70
N LEU A 11 7.53 -62.32 -32.52
CA LEU A 11 7.58 -62.03 -33.96
C LEU A 11 6.53 -62.81 -34.75
N TRP A 12 5.99 -62.21 -35.79
CA TRP A 12 5.72 -62.88 -37.05
C TRP A 12 6.03 -62.01 -38.26
N LEU A 13 6.89 -62.55 -39.08
CA LEU A 13 7.32 -62.09 -40.39
C LEU A 13 6.35 -62.57 -41.44
N ASN A 14 6.27 -61.82 -42.53
CA ASN A 14 6.10 -62.22 -43.91
C ASN A 14 4.71 -62.24 -44.50
N ASN A 15 4.36 -61.51 -45.51
CA ASN A 15 4.58 -61.80 -46.90
C ASN A 15 4.00 -60.74 -47.84
N SER A 16 4.72 -60.46 -48.88
CA SER A 16 4.46 -59.58 -49.99
C SER A 16 3.18 -59.90 -50.71
N GLN A 17 2.41 -58.91 -51.18
CA GLN A 17 1.85 -58.83 -52.53
C GLN A 17 1.27 -57.44 -52.81
N HIS A 18 1.79 -56.78 -53.81
CA HIS A 18 1.19 -55.59 -54.43
C HIS A 18 0.03 -55.99 -55.30
N PRO A 19 -0.99 -55.17 -55.37
CA PRO A 19 -1.64 -54.80 -56.66
C PRO A 19 -1.94 -53.27 -56.66
N PRO A 20 -2.50 -52.71 -57.72
CA PRO A 20 -1.89 -51.68 -58.55
C PRO A 20 -2.33 -50.27 -58.15
N GLU A 21 -1.52 -49.30 -58.59
CA GLU A 21 -1.72 -47.83 -58.42
C GLU A 21 -3.03 -47.40 -59.06
N GLU A 22 -3.91 -46.74 -58.29
CA GLU A 22 -4.92 -45.81 -58.79
C GLU A 22 -4.39 -44.35 -58.57
N PRO A 23 -4.75 -43.43 -59.51
CA PRO A 23 -4.11 -42.13 -59.55
C PRO A 23 -4.55 -41.26 -58.37
N ALA A 24 -3.54 -40.61 -57.73
CA ALA A 24 -3.69 -39.63 -56.67
C ALA A 24 -4.62 -38.50 -57.10
N SER A 25 -5.76 -38.38 -56.46
CA SER A 25 -6.48 -37.15 -56.39
C SER A 25 -5.76 -36.22 -55.41
N ASP A 26 -5.20 -35.13 -55.93
CA ASP A 26 -4.70 -34.02 -55.19
C ASP A 26 -5.77 -33.46 -54.25
N ILE A 27 -5.84 -33.97 -53.04
CA ILE A 27 -6.49 -33.28 -51.93
C ILE A 27 -5.37 -32.41 -51.29
N HIS A 28 -5.27 -31.19 -51.77
CA HIS A 28 -4.60 -30.16 -50.98
C HIS A 28 -5.35 -30.01 -49.64
N PRO A 29 -4.73 -30.30 -48.48
CA PRO A 29 -5.25 -29.79 -47.24
C PRO A 29 -5.10 -28.27 -47.33
N ASP A 30 -6.22 -27.57 -47.39
CA ASP A 30 -6.29 -26.14 -47.03
C ASP A 30 -5.71 -26.02 -45.64
N ILE A 31 -4.40 -25.80 -45.56
CA ILE A 31 -3.78 -25.22 -44.40
C ILE A 31 -4.30 -23.78 -44.37
N GLN A 32 -5.47 -23.60 -43.72
CA GLN A 32 -5.81 -22.31 -43.18
C GLN A 32 -4.67 -21.93 -42.24
N SER A 33 -3.69 -21.25 -42.83
CA SER A 33 -2.74 -20.44 -42.09
C SER A 33 -3.59 -19.43 -41.33
N SER A 34 -3.94 -19.78 -40.09
CA SER A 34 -4.35 -18.77 -39.13
C SER A 34 -3.16 -17.83 -39.04
N ALA A 35 -3.26 -16.69 -39.70
CA ALA A 35 -2.35 -15.61 -39.53
C ALA A 35 -2.22 -15.42 -38.00
N PRO A 36 -1.00 -15.32 -37.45
CA PRO A 36 -0.85 -15.00 -36.04
C PRO A 36 -1.68 -13.73 -35.82
N GLU A 37 -2.65 -13.79 -34.90
CA GLU A 37 -3.34 -12.62 -34.41
C GLU A 37 -2.24 -11.62 -34.07
N GLU A 38 -2.15 -10.52 -34.82
CA GLU A 38 -1.22 -9.44 -34.49
C GLU A 38 -1.61 -8.96 -33.10
N GLU A 39 -0.87 -9.43 -32.09
CA GLU A 39 -1.04 -8.94 -30.73
C GLU A 39 -0.95 -7.43 -30.79
N SER A 40 -2.05 -6.76 -30.49
CA SER A 40 -2.12 -5.31 -30.52
C SER A 40 -0.97 -4.75 -29.67
N ARG A 41 -0.14 -3.89 -30.29
CA ARG A 41 1.03 -3.32 -29.64
C ARG A 41 0.68 -2.34 -28.52
N THR A 42 -0.59 -1.92 -28.46
CA THR A 42 -1.09 -0.95 -27.46
C THR A 42 -2.34 -1.48 -26.79
N GLY A 43 -2.60 -1.00 -25.58
CA GLY A 43 -3.83 -1.19 -24.83
C GLY A 43 -4.22 0.11 -24.15
N TYR A 44 -5.30 0.09 -23.37
CA TYR A 44 -5.86 1.28 -22.75
C TYR A 44 -5.88 1.15 -21.23
N VAL A 45 -5.78 2.28 -20.53
CA VAL A 45 -6.01 2.39 -19.08
C VAL A 45 -7.17 3.32 -18.84
N LEU A 46 -8.08 2.90 -17.97
CA LEU A 46 -9.20 3.70 -17.49
C LEU A 46 -9.23 3.67 -15.96
N VAL A 47 -9.11 4.83 -15.33
CA VAL A 47 -9.19 4.97 -13.87
C VAL A 47 -10.54 5.55 -13.49
N THR A 48 -11.28 4.84 -12.63
CA THR A 48 -12.61 5.27 -12.17
C THR A 48 -12.71 5.25 -10.65
N SER A 49 -13.62 6.01 -10.08
CA SER A 49 -13.92 5.94 -8.65
C SER A 49 -15.41 6.11 -8.37
N SER A 50 -15.84 5.59 -7.24
CA SER A 50 -17.14 5.88 -6.63
C SER A 50 -16.92 6.33 -5.19
N PRO A 51 -17.26 7.61 -4.86
CA PRO A 51 -17.80 8.63 -5.74
C PRO A 51 -16.79 9.09 -6.81
N ALA A 52 -17.29 9.61 -7.93
CA ALA A 52 -16.50 10.18 -9.01
C ALA A 52 -15.87 11.54 -8.61
N GLY A 53 -14.98 12.08 -9.47
CA GLY A 53 -14.28 13.33 -9.20
C GLY A 53 -13.23 13.18 -8.10
N ALA A 54 -12.56 12.05 -8.05
CA ALA A 54 -11.37 11.85 -7.22
C ALA A 54 -10.11 12.20 -8.02
N SER A 55 -9.17 12.88 -7.40
CA SER A 55 -7.89 13.24 -8.01
C SER A 55 -7.03 12.00 -8.24
N VAL A 56 -6.45 11.88 -9.42
CA VAL A 56 -5.56 10.78 -9.84
C VAL A 56 -4.13 11.28 -9.88
N TYR A 57 -3.24 10.53 -9.26
CA TYR A 57 -1.79 10.80 -9.23
C TYR A 57 -1.03 9.61 -9.80
N ASP A 58 0.10 9.87 -10.46
CA ASP A 58 1.02 8.85 -10.92
C ASP A 58 1.88 8.26 -9.77
N ALA A 59 2.77 7.32 -10.11
CA ALA A 59 3.70 6.70 -9.15
C ALA A 59 4.70 7.69 -8.52
N ASP A 60 4.97 8.81 -9.21
CA ASP A 60 5.87 9.87 -8.74
C ASP A 60 5.15 10.92 -7.89
N GLY A 61 3.81 10.80 -7.74
CA GLY A 61 2.97 11.73 -7.00
C GLY A 61 2.58 12.98 -7.78
N ASN A 62 2.70 12.97 -9.11
CA ASN A 62 2.20 14.08 -9.95
C ASN A 62 0.69 13.94 -10.14
N TYR A 63 -0.04 15.04 -9.98
CA TYR A 63 -1.44 15.12 -10.34
C TYR A 63 -1.61 14.95 -11.86
N LEU A 64 -2.55 14.11 -12.26
CA LEU A 64 -2.86 13.85 -13.66
C LEU A 64 -4.21 14.48 -14.05
N ASP A 65 -5.29 14.07 -13.40
CA ASP A 65 -6.66 14.55 -13.65
C ASP A 65 -7.59 14.03 -12.55
N GLU A 66 -8.91 14.21 -12.73
CA GLU A 66 -9.94 13.63 -11.90
C GLU A 66 -10.61 12.40 -12.56
N THR A 67 -11.17 11.51 -11.71
CA THR A 67 -11.92 10.35 -12.22
C THR A 67 -13.28 10.74 -12.79
N PRO A 68 -13.69 10.16 -13.95
CA PRO A 68 -13.01 9.13 -14.72
C PRO A 68 -11.81 9.70 -15.50
N TYR A 69 -10.63 9.07 -15.37
CA TYR A 69 -9.41 9.46 -16.06
C TYR A 69 -9.07 8.44 -17.15
N GLY A 70 -8.92 8.87 -18.37
CA GLY A 70 -8.72 8.02 -19.55
C GLY A 70 -9.98 7.87 -20.42
N PRO A 71 -9.98 6.97 -21.42
CA PRO A 71 -8.96 5.93 -21.68
C PRO A 71 -7.65 6.51 -22.21
N ILE A 72 -6.53 6.02 -21.69
CA ILE A 72 -5.18 6.40 -22.09
C ILE A 72 -4.54 5.24 -22.83
N GLU A 73 -4.07 5.48 -24.04
CA GLU A 73 -3.36 4.48 -24.84
C GLU A 73 -1.90 4.36 -24.39
N LEU A 74 -1.46 3.13 -24.10
CA LEU A 74 -0.11 2.80 -23.67
C LEU A 74 0.40 1.54 -24.38
N PRO A 75 1.71 1.37 -24.55
CA PRO A 75 2.29 0.14 -25.10
C PRO A 75 1.91 -1.09 -24.26
N SER A 76 1.70 -2.21 -24.93
CA SER A 76 1.51 -3.50 -24.25
C SER A 76 2.72 -3.85 -23.40
N GLY A 77 2.49 -4.31 -22.17
CA GLY A 77 3.54 -4.59 -21.19
C GLY A 77 3.91 -3.40 -20.29
N SER A 78 3.37 -2.20 -20.54
CA SER A 78 3.63 -1.02 -19.67
C SER A 78 3.09 -1.25 -18.26
N PRO A 79 3.93 -1.17 -17.21
CA PRO A 79 3.46 -1.13 -15.84
C PRO A 79 2.89 0.26 -15.54
N VAL A 80 1.79 0.30 -14.82
CA VAL A 80 1.16 1.54 -14.34
C VAL A 80 0.83 1.45 -12.87
N ALA A 81 0.95 2.56 -12.15
CA ALA A 81 0.53 2.69 -10.78
C ALA A 81 -0.09 4.08 -10.56
N TYR A 82 -1.24 4.10 -9.93
CA TYR A 82 -1.96 5.34 -9.64
C TYR A 82 -2.40 5.39 -8.19
N THR A 83 -2.40 6.59 -7.63
CA THR A 83 -3.02 6.89 -6.34
C THR A 83 -4.26 7.74 -6.58
N ILE A 84 -5.40 7.29 -6.07
CA ILE A 84 -6.70 7.96 -6.22
C ILE A 84 -7.05 8.58 -4.86
N LYS A 85 -7.24 9.90 -4.84
CA LYS A 85 -7.48 10.67 -3.61
C LYS A 85 -8.78 11.47 -3.70
N LYS A 86 -9.59 11.43 -2.62
CA LYS A 86 -10.77 12.26 -2.48
C LYS A 86 -10.97 12.69 -1.04
N SER A 87 -11.31 13.95 -0.82
CA SER A 87 -11.58 14.46 0.53
C SER A 87 -12.67 13.64 1.23
N GLY A 88 -12.43 13.25 2.49
CA GLY A 88 -13.32 12.39 3.27
C GLY A 88 -13.19 10.89 3.01
N PHE A 89 -12.28 10.48 2.12
CA PHE A 89 -12.06 9.07 1.75
C PHE A 89 -10.60 8.67 1.90
N ALA A 90 -10.39 7.38 2.17
CA ALA A 90 -9.07 6.79 2.19
C ALA A 90 -8.42 6.80 0.80
N ASP A 91 -7.13 7.11 0.74
CA ASP A 91 -6.37 7.05 -0.50
C ASP A 91 -6.34 5.59 -1.02
N LYS A 92 -6.57 5.42 -2.32
CA LYS A 92 -6.58 4.11 -2.97
C LYS A 92 -5.42 4.00 -3.95
N GLU A 93 -4.51 3.04 -3.69
CA GLU A 93 -3.39 2.72 -4.57
C GLU A 93 -3.79 1.56 -5.49
N GLU A 94 -3.64 1.74 -6.80
CA GLU A 94 -3.93 0.74 -7.82
C GLU A 94 -2.75 0.61 -8.77
N ALA A 95 -2.43 -0.63 -9.13
CA ALA A 95 -1.35 -0.91 -10.06
C ALA A 95 -1.71 -2.07 -10.99
N GLY A 96 -1.14 -2.08 -12.19
CA GLY A 96 -1.35 -3.13 -13.14
C GLY A 96 -0.39 -3.07 -14.31
N THR A 97 -0.59 -3.97 -15.27
CA THR A 97 0.18 -4.01 -16.52
C THR A 97 -0.77 -3.97 -17.69
N VAL A 98 -0.53 -3.08 -18.62
CA VAL A 98 -1.33 -2.90 -19.84
C VAL A 98 -1.18 -4.12 -20.73
N LYS A 99 -2.30 -4.64 -21.23
CA LYS A 99 -2.31 -5.73 -22.23
C LYS A 99 -2.78 -5.21 -23.57
N GLY A 100 -2.12 -5.63 -24.64
CA GLY A 100 -2.46 -5.26 -26.00
C GLY A 100 -3.93 -5.58 -26.34
N GLY A 101 -4.59 -4.66 -27.03
CA GLY A 101 -5.98 -4.80 -27.46
C GLY A 101 -7.03 -4.77 -26.35
N SER A 102 -6.66 -4.52 -25.08
CA SER A 102 -7.59 -4.51 -23.97
C SER A 102 -7.54 -3.23 -23.15
N THR A 103 -8.58 -3.00 -22.35
CA THR A 103 -8.62 -1.91 -21.37
C THR A 103 -8.35 -2.44 -19.98
N LEU A 104 -7.30 -1.92 -19.33
CA LEU A 104 -7.03 -2.11 -17.92
C LEU A 104 -7.89 -1.11 -17.13
N ALA A 105 -8.91 -1.62 -16.44
CA ALA A 105 -9.74 -0.82 -15.54
C ALA A 105 -9.17 -0.84 -14.13
N LEU A 106 -8.88 0.33 -13.59
CA LEU A 106 -8.35 0.53 -12.23
C LEU A 106 -9.30 1.40 -11.41
N GLY A 107 -9.21 1.30 -10.08
CA GLY A 107 -10.00 2.11 -9.14
C GLY A 107 -11.17 1.37 -8.51
N GLY A 108 -12.38 1.95 -8.55
CA GLY A 108 -13.61 1.40 -7.96
C GLY A 108 -14.08 2.20 -6.73
N VAL A 109 -14.73 1.52 -5.76
CA VAL A 109 -15.30 2.19 -4.58
C VAL A 109 -14.20 2.68 -3.65
N LEU A 110 -14.27 3.96 -3.25
CA LEU A 110 -13.43 4.55 -2.22
C LEU A 110 -14.05 4.30 -0.85
N LYS A 111 -13.22 4.08 0.17
CA LYS A 111 -13.67 3.88 1.55
C LYS A 111 -13.78 5.22 2.25
N GLU A 112 -14.98 5.56 2.71
CA GLU A 112 -15.18 6.74 3.53
C GLU A 112 -14.47 6.60 4.89
N TYR A 113 -13.96 7.70 5.42
CA TYR A 113 -13.37 7.72 6.75
C TYR A 113 -14.42 7.63 7.86
N HIS A 114 -14.14 6.77 8.83
CA HIS A 114 -14.92 6.62 10.07
C HIS A 114 -14.03 6.86 11.30
N PRO A 115 -13.51 8.09 11.47
CA PRO A 115 -12.59 8.40 12.54
C PRO A 115 -13.27 8.35 13.91
N PRO A 116 -12.48 8.31 15.00
CA PRO A 116 -13.02 8.42 16.36
C PRO A 116 -13.86 9.68 16.54
N THR A 117 -14.97 9.55 17.25
CA THR A 117 -15.81 10.67 17.68
C THR A 117 -15.64 10.87 19.19
N ASP A 118 -15.70 12.11 19.67
CA ASP A 118 -15.32 12.49 21.04
C ASP A 118 -16.09 11.74 22.16
N SER A 119 -17.21 11.10 21.86
CA SER A 119 -18.08 10.51 22.87
C SER A 119 -18.31 8.99 22.74
N GLN A 120 -17.80 8.34 21.69
CA GLN A 120 -18.07 6.93 21.44
C GLN A 120 -16.79 6.09 21.48
N PRO A 121 -16.85 4.85 22.00
CA PRO A 121 -15.77 3.91 21.83
C PRO A 121 -15.44 3.69 20.35
N TRP A 122 -14.18 3.63 20.03
CA TRP A 122 -13.70 3.36 18.67
C TRP A 122 -12.88 2.07 18.63
N LYS A 123 -12.85 1.40 17.48
CA LYS A 123 -12.06 0.19 17.28
C LYS A 123 -11.17 0.32 16.06
N ASP A 124 -9.92 -0.11 16.20
CA ASP A 124 -8.99 -0.23 15.09
C ASP A 124 -9.21 -1.52 14.27
N THR A 125 -8.40 -1.70 13.22
CA THR A 125 -8.44 -2.88 12.34
C THR A 125 -8.06 -4.18 13.04
N GLU A 126 -7.40 -4.11 14.19
CA GLU A 126 -6.98 -5.27 14.98
C GLU A 126 -8.00 -5.61 16.08
N GLY A 127 -9.10 -4.85 16.15
CA GLY A 127 -10.18 -5.05 17.11
C GLY A 127 -9.89 -4.48 18.49
N VAL A 128 -8.79 -3.73 18.67
CA VAL A 128 -8.51 -3.03 19.92
C VAL A 128 -9.56 -1.95 20.11
N THR A 129 -10.18 -1.96 21.30
CA THR A 129 -11.18 -0.97 21.67
C THR A 129 -10.53 0.19 22.42
N TYR A 130 -10.78 1.39 21.96
CA TYR A 130 -10.33 2.63 22.55
C TYR A 130 -11.53 3.35 23.17
N LEU A 131 -11.41 3.75 24.43
CA LEU A 131 -12.43 4.50 25.13
C LEU A 131 -12.13 5.99 25.08
N PRO A 132 -13.16 6.85 24.93
CA PRO A 132 -12.96 8.29 24.96
C PRO A 132 -12.43 8.74 26.33
N ALA A 133 -11.42 9.61 26.29
CA ALA A 133 -10.84 10.30 27.42
C ALA A 133 -10.60 11.75 27.00
N GLU A 134 -10.78 12.69 27.89
CA GLU A 134 -10.76 14.16 27.66
C GLU A 134 -10.44 14.68 26.23
N THR A 135 -9.20 14.47 25.76
CA THR A 135 -8.71 14.95 24.45
C THR A 135 -8.27 13.84 23.50
N ARG A 136 -8.46 12.57 23.88
CA ARG A 136 -7.98 11.40 23.12
C ARG A 136 -8.84 10.16 23.40
N HIS A 137 -8.63 9.13 22.65
CA HIS A 137 -9.13 7.79 22.97
C HIS A 137 -7.98 6.92 23.46
N VAL A 138 -8.22 6.11 24.49
CA VAL A 138 -7.19 5.26 25.11
C VAL A 138 -7.63 3.80 25.04
N ALA A 139 -6.73 2.92 24.62
CA ALA A 139 -6.99 1.48 24.61
C ALA A 139 -7.30 0.95 26.00
N GLN A 140 -8.20 -0.04 26.09
CA GLN A 140 -8.64 -0.63 27.35
C GLN A 140 -7.55 -1.40 28.11
N GLY A 141 -6.41 -1.65 27.49
CA GLY A 141 -5.28 -2.35 28.09
C GLY A 141 -3.98 -2.17 27.32
N PRO A 142 -2.90 -2.76 27.82
CA PRO A 142 -1.62 -2.71 27.17
C PRO A 142 -1.60 -3.47 25.86
N LEU A 143 -0.65 -3.12 24.98
CA LEU A 143 -0.42 -3.86 23.75
C LEU A 143 0.00 -5.30 24.05
N THR A 144 -0.73 -6.27 23.49
CA THR A 144 -0.47 -7.67 23.74
C THR A 144 0.59 -8.26 22.82
N ALA A 145 1.27 -9.29 23.29
CA ALA A 145 2.24 -10.04 22.48
C ALA A 145 1.58 -10.71 21.27
N ALA A 146 0.30 -11.08 21.36
CA ALA A 146 -0.45 -11.64 20.25
C ALA A 146 -0.60 -10.65 19.08
N LEU A 147 -0.96 -9.39 19.38
CA LEU A 147 -1.08 -8.32 18.39
C LEU A 147 0.26 -7.97 17.74
N PHE A 148 1.32 -7.86 18.54
CA PHE A 148 2.64 -7.59 18.00
C PHE A 148 3.17 -8.74 17.11
N ASN A 149 2.92 -10.00 17.49
CA ASN A 149 3.25 -11.15 16.65
C ASN A 149 2.45 -11.17 15.34
N LYS A 150 1.21 -10.68 15.34
CA LYS A 150 0.43 -10.52 14.10
C LYS A 150 1.09 -9.53 13.18
N PHE A 151 1.49 -8.37 13.69
CA PHE A 151 2.28 -7.38 12.94
C PHE A 151 3.54 -8.01 12.33
N LEU A 152 4.35 -8.73 13.11
CA LEU A 152 5.56 -9.38 12.61
C LEU A 152 5.32 -10.38 11.48
N ARG A 153 4.14 -11.01 11.43
CA ARG A 153 3.76 -11.93 10.35
C ARG A 153 3.27 -11.20 9.10
N GLU A 154 2.56 -10.10 9.28
CA GLU A 154 1.94 -9.35 8.17
C GLU A 154 2.91 -8.34 7.55
N ASP A 155 3.80 -7.77 8.34
CA ASP A 155 4.79 -6.82 7.86
C ASP A 155 5.92 -7.55 7.11
N ARG A 156 5.95 -7.37 5.79
CA ARG A 156 6.99 -7.91 4.92
C ARG A 156 8.34 -7.21 5.08
N GLN A 157 8.37 -6.04 5.69
CA GLN A 157 9.60 -5.33 6.07
C GLN A 157 10.14 -5.93 7.37
N LYS A 158 10.75 -7.09 7.28
CA LYS A 158 11.31 -7.87 8.40
C LYS A 158 12.43 -7.10 9.11
N GLY A 159 12.06 -6.10 9.89
CA GLY A 159 12.93 -5.59 10.93
C GLY A 159 13.13 -6.69 11.99
N ASN A 160 14.36 -6.86 12.47
CA ASN A 160 14.65 -7.81 13.53
C ASN A 160 14.22 -7.21 14.88
N PHE A 161 12.90 -7.01 15.06
CA PHE A 161 12.36 -6.43 16.29
C PHE A 161 12.32 -7.48 17.39
N GLN A 162 12.99 -7.18 18.50
CA GLN A 162 12.97 -8.02 19.69
C GLN A 162 11.74 -7.68 20.53
N MET A 163 11.02 -8.71 20.95
CA MET A 163 9.89 -8.60 21.86
C MET A 163 10.11 -9.56 23.04
N LYS A 164 9.93 -9.05 24.24
CA LYS A 164 9.78 -9.88 25.44
C LYS A 164 8.31 -9.99 25.79
N ARG A 165 7.94 -11.05 26.48
CA ARG A 165 6.57 -11.26 26.96
C ARG A 165 6.53 -11.16 28.48
N GLU A 166 5.55 -10.46 29.00
CA GLU A 166 5.19 -10.48 30.38
C GLU A 166 3.85 -11.20 30.52
N GLN A 167 3.86 -12.31 31.25
CA GLN A 167 2.67 -13.09 31.49
C GLN A 167 1.77 -12.37 32.50
N THR A 168 0.53 -12.08 32.11
CA THR A 168 -0.45 -11.40 32.98
C THR A 168 -1.42 -12.38 33.65
N GLU A 169 -1.85 -13.41 32.92
CA GLU A 169 -2.77 -14.44 33.41
C GLU A 169 -2.29 -15.83 33.00
N PRO A 170 -2.07 -16.77 33.94
CA PRO A 170 -1.72 -18.13 33.59
C PRO A 170 -2.79 -18.80 32.70
N GLY A 171 -2.37 -19.40 31.61
CA GLY A 171 -3.28 -20.08 30.65
C GLY A 171 -3.93 -19.16 29.61
N HIS A 172 -3.68 -17.86 29.63
CA HIS A 172 -4.22 -16.87 28.70
C HIS A 172 -3.10 -16.13 27.93
N PRO A 173 -2.35 -16.80 27.04
CA PRO A 173 -1.23 -16.21 26.32
C PRO A 173 -1.64 -15.07 25.38
N GLU A 174 -2.90 -14.96 25.01
CA GLU A 174 -3.45 -13.85 24.23
C GLU A 174 -3.47 -12.52 25.00
N LYS A 175 -3.41 -12.59 26.36
CA LYS A 175 -3.36 -11.43 27.24
C LYS A 175 -1.94 -11.04 27.65
N ASP A 176 -0.94 -11.86 27.31
CA ASP A 176 0.46 -11.53 27.63
C ASP A 176 0.85 -10.18 27.05
N VAL A 177 1.46 -9.34 27.86
CA VAL A 177 1.90 -8.00 27.46
C VAL A 177 3.15 -8.08 26.60
N ALA A 178 3.18 -7.28 25.54
CA ALA A 178 4.37 -7.09 24.73
C ALA A 178 5.30 -6.06 25.38
N LEU A 179 6.53 -6.47 25.71
CA LEU A 179 7.60 -5.55 26.09
C LEU A 179 8.46 -5.25 24.88
N LEU A 180 8.47 -4.02 24.42
CA LEU A 180 9.06 -3.60 23.15
C LEU A 180 10.13 -2.53 23.36
N THR A 181 11.11 -2.54 22.45
CA THR A 181 12.02 -1.41 22.27
C THR A 181 11.28 -0.23 21.60
N GLN A 182 11.88 0.95 21.66
CA GLN A 182 11.34 2.14 20.97
C GLN A 182 11.18 1.90 19.45
N ASP A 183 12.12 1.23 18.82
CA ASP A 183 12.04 0.91 17.38
C ASP A 183 10.90 -0.06 17.08
N GLY A 184 10.69 -1.04 17.96
CA GLY A 184 9.60 -2.02 17.81
C GLY A 184 8.22 -1.37 17.88
N ILE A 185 7.98 -0.51 18.87
CA ILE A 185 6.70 0.19 18.97
C ILE A 185 6.51 1.19 17.83
N THR A 186 7.56 1.89 17.41
CA THR A 186 7.48 2.83 16.27
C THR A 186 7.09 2.12 14.98
N ALA A 187 7.70 0.97 14.69
CA ALA A 187 7.36 0.18 13.51
C ALA A 187 5.91 -0.36 13.57
N TYR A 188 5.49 -0.87 14.74
CA TYR A 188 4.12 -1.32 14.96
C TYR A 188 3.10 -0.21 14.70
N LEU A 189 3.33 0.98 15.25
CA LEU A 189 2.45 2.15 15.06
C LEU A 189 2.38 2.58 13.61
N ALA A 190 3.49 2.60 12.89
CA ALA A 190 3.52 2.94 11.47
C ALA A 190 2.67 1.96 10.65
N TRP A 191 2.80 0.65 10.91
CA TRP A 191 1.99 -0.38 10.28
C TRP A 191 0.51 -0.25 10.61
N LEU A 192 0.14 -0.06 11.90
CA LEU A 192 -1.25 0.02 12.34
C LEU A 192 -1.95 1.27 11.79
N ASN A 193 -1.29 2.44 11.86
CA ASN A 193 -1.82 3.68 11.29
C ASN A 193 -2.11 3.54 9.79
N LYS A 194 -1.13 3.04 9.02
CA LYS A 194 -1.30 2.81 7.57
C LYS A 194 -2.44 1.83 7.28
N LYS A 195 -2.61 0.79 8.10
CA LYS A 195 -3.67 -0.20 7.95
C LYS A 195 -5.05 0.42 8.23
N CYS A 196 -5.19 1.16 9.33
CA CYS A 196 -6.44 1.85 9.70
C CYS A 196 -6.83 2.93 8.68
N GLU A 197 -5.86 3.69 8.15
CA GLU A 197 -6.08 4.67 7.09
C GLU A 197 -6.61 4.00 5.82
N ARG A 198 -5.95 2.94 5.35
CA ARG A 198 -6.36 2.18 4.16
C ARG A 198 -7.74 1.54 4.30
N GLU A 199 -8.12 1.11 5.51
CA GLU A 199 -9.44 0.56 5.80
C GLU A 199 -10.52 1.64 6.04
N GLY A 200 -10.16 2.92 5.98
CA GLY A 200 -11.09 4.03 6.20
C GLY A 200 -11.49 4.24 7.66
N LEU A 201 -10.79 3.63 8.61
CA LEU A 201 -11.09 3.76 10.04
C LEU A 201 -10.42 4.97 10.69
N LEU A 202 -9.38 5.51 10.06
CA LEU A 202 -8.59 6.61 10.59
C LEU A 202 -8.38 7.65 9.51
N GLY A 203 -8.95 8.84 9.69
CA GLY A 203 -8.72 9.98 8.80
C GLY A 203 -7.34 10.59 9.01
N LYS A 204 -6.88 11.41 8.06
CA LYS A 204 -5.56 12.08 8.11
C LYS A 204 -5.37 12.99 9.33
N GLU A 205 -6.47 13.39 9.96
CA GLU A 205 -6.49 14.23 11.17
C GLU A 205 -6.36 13.45 12.49
N PHE A 206 -6.19 12.12 12.42
CA PHE A 206 -6.00 11.27 13.60
C PHE A 206 -4.74 10.42 13.47
N SER A 207 -4.13 10.08 14.60
CA SER A 207 -3.00 9.16 14.65
C SER A 207 -3.11 8.26 15.88
N ILE A 208 -2.79 6.98 15.70
CA ILE A 208 -2.59 6.04 16.79
C ILE A 208 -1.17 6.22 17.30
N ASN A 209 -1.04 6.46 18.59
CA ASN A 209 0.21 6.64 19.31
C ASN A 209 0.29 5.64 20.45
N ALA A 210 1.40 5.64 21.18
CA ALA A 210 1.58 4.78 22.34
C ALA A 210 2.29 5.52 23.47
N ASP A 211 1.74 5.39 24.67
CA ASP A 211 2.38 5.87 25.89
C ASP A 211 3.06 4.68 26.61
N PRO A 212 4.32 4.82 27.02
CA PRO A 212 4.96 3.80 27.84
C PRO A 212 4.28 3.71 29.19
N LEU A 213 4.03 2.49 29.66
CA LEU A 213 3.56 2.25 31.01
C LEU A 213 4.73 2.42 31.99
N PRO A 214 4.47 2.95 33.20
CA PRO A 214 5.49 3.01 34.23
C PRO A 214 6.08 1.62 34.50
N GLN A 215 7.40 1.50 34.38
CA GLN A 215 8.09 0.26 34.71
C GLN A 215 8.05 0.02 36.22
N ALA A 216 7.88 -1.23 36.63
CA ALA A 216 8.18 -1.62 38.01
C ALA A 216 9.66 -1.36 38.28
N SER A 217 9.97 -0.74 39.43
CA SER A 217 11.32 -0.35 39.81
C SER A 217 12.30 -1.52 39.75
N GLY A 218 13.28 -1.46 38.85
CA GLY A 218 14.33 -2.48 38.72
C GLY A 218 14.64 -2.99 37.31
N SER A 219 13.91 -2.60 36.29
CA SER A 219 14.21 -3.00 34.92
C SER A 219 15.33 -2.15 34.33
N THR A 220 16.48 -2.80 34.05
CA THR A 220 17.65 -2.19 33.38
C THR A 220 17.60 -2.30 31.86
N GLU A 221 16.47 -2.71 31.28
CA GLU A 221 16.35 -3.03 29.88
C GLU A 221 15.50 -2.01 29.12
N ASN A 222 15.93 -1.67 27.90
CA ASN A 222 15.25 -0.75 26.97
C ASN A 222 13.91 -1.30 26.41
N HIS A 223 13.19 -2.12 27.16
CA HIS A 223 11.91 -2.70 26.77
C HIS A 223 10.80 -2.18 27.69
N ASN A 224 9.74 -1.61 27.10
CA ASN A 224 8.61 -1.07 27.81
C ASN A 224 7.31 -1.74 27.36
N ALA A 225 6.35 -1.84 28.28
CA ALA A 225 4.96 -2.05 27.95
C ALA A 225 4.35 -0.72 27.47
N TYR A 226 3.38 -0.78 26.56
CA TYR A 226 2.75 0.41 25.98
C TYR A 226 1.24 0.29 26.01
N VAL A 227 0.57 1.41 26.26
CA VAL A 227 -0.87 1.59 26.02
C VAL A 227 -1.05 2.42 24.77
N LEU A 228 -1.87 1.92 23.85
CA LEU A 228 -2.19 2.64 22.62
C LEU A 228 -3.19 3.76 22.91
N ASN A 229 -3.07 4.85 22.19
CA ASN A 229 -4.02 5.94 22.22
C ASN A 229 -4.23 6.53 20.83
N VAL A 230 -5.40 7.12 20.59
CA VAL A 230 -5.70 7.86 19.36
C VAL A 230 -5.84 9.33 19.71
N THR A 231 -5.05 10.15 19.05
CA THR A 231 -5.08 11.60 19.21
C THR A 231 -5.41 12.29 17.90
N ARG A 232 -6.09 13.42 17.97
CA ARG A 232 -6.25 14.28 16.80
C ARG A 232 -4.90 14.92 16.48
N VAL A 233 -4.47 14.78 15.25
CA VAL A 233 -3.28 15.46 14.73
C VAL A 233 -3.76 16.73 14.06
N PHE A 234 -3.31 17.87 14.57
CA PHE A 234 -3.60 19.13 13.91
C PHE A 234 -2.84 19.18 12.60
N GLN A 235 -3.57 19.00 11.52
CA GLN A 235 -3.05 19.17 10.16
C GLN A 235 -3.50 20.50 9.61
N VAL A 236 -2.60 21.19 8.96
CA VAL A 236 -2.87 22.42 8.25
C VAL A 236 -2.63 22.21 6.75
N PRO A 237 -3.52 22.72 5.88
CA PRO A 237 -3.26 22.71 4.46
C PRO A 237 -2.08 23.63 4.17
N ILE A 238 -1.20 23.21 3.29
CA ILE A 238 -0.15 24.06 2.71
C ILE A 238 -0.21 23.98 1.19
N THR A 239 -0.06 25.13 0.56
CA THR A 239 0.11 25.22 -0.90
C THR A 239 1.56 25.55 -1.19
N VAL A 240 2.23 24.75 -2.01
CA VAL A 240 3.59 25.04 -2.47
C VAL A 240 3.59 25.23 -3.98
N THR A 241 3.96 26.43 -4.41
CA THR A 241 4.06 26.79 -5.82
C THR A 241 5.48 27.27 -6.13
N THR A 242 6.03 26.82 -7.24
CA THR A 242 7.37 27.27 -7.70
C THR A 242 7.30 27.75 -9.14
N ASN A 243 8.24 28.64 -9.46
CA ASN A 243 8.53 29.02 -10.83
C ASN A 243 10.02 28.75 -11.12
N PRO A 244 10.36 27.81 -12.05
CA PRO A 244 9.43 26.98 -12.80
C PRO A 244 8.71 25.92 -11.93
N PRO A 245 7.58 25.37 -12.38
CA PRO A 245 6.86 24.30 -11.70
C PRO A 245 7.58 22.94 -11.80
N GLY A 246 7.08 21.91 -11.11
CA GLY A 246 7.59 20.55 -11.18
C GLY A 246 8.69 20.24 -10.15
N ALA A 247 8.96 21.14 -9.21
CA ALA A 247 9.94 20.90 -8.15
C ALA A 247 9.43 19.88 -7.15
N SER A 248 10.28 18.93 -6.75
CA SER A 248 9.99 17.97 -5.69
C SER A 248 9.97 18.66 -4.32
N VAL A 249 8.92 18.45 -3.55
CA VAL A 249 8.70 19.05 -2.23
C VAL A 249 8.85 17.98 -1.15
N PHE A 250 9.78 18.21 -0.24
CA PHE A 250 10.01 17.36 0.94
C PHE A 250 9.59 18.11 2.20
N PHE A 251 8.78 17.48 3.03
CA PHE A 251 8.39 17.96 4.34
C PHE A 251 8.97 17.03 5.40
N ASN A 252 9.84 17.56 6.27
CA ASN A 252 10.58 16.77 7.27
C ASN A 252 11.27 15.52 6.67
N ASN A 253 11.96 15.70 5.54
CA ASN A 253 12.65 14.66 4.75
C ASN A 253 11.73 13.64 4.04
N ARG A 254 10.41 13.78 4.14
CA ARG A 254 9.46 12.95 3.41
C ARG A 254 9.03 13.69 2.14
N LEU A 255 9.12 13.03 0.99
CA LEU A 255 8.55 13.55 -0.26
C LEU A 255 7.03 13.61 -0.12
N ILE A 256 6.45 14.80 -0.31
CA ILE A 256 4.99 15.03 -0.27
C ILE A 256 4.39 15.26 -1.65
N GLY A 257 5.21 15.55 -2.66
CA GLY A 257 4.75 15.70 -4.04
C GLY A 257 5.62 16.66 -4.86
N ARG A 258 5.07 17.15 -5.98
CA ARG A 258 5.72 18.14 -6.87
C ARG A 258 4.86 19.38 -7.05
N THR A 259 5.51 20.53 -7.24
CA THR A 259 4.83 21.81 -7.40
C THR A 259 4.14 21.97 -8.75
N PRO A 260 2.94 22.59 -8.82
CA PRO A 260 2.18 23.08 -7.68
C PRO A 260 1.54 21.93 -6.88
N ILE A 261 1.53 22.02 -5.55
CA ILE A 261 0.95 21.01 -4.67
C ILE A 261 0.16 21.69 -3.54
N GLU A 262 -0.98 21.08 -3.21
CA GLU A 262 -1.73 21.32 -1.99
C GLU A 262 -1.77 20.02 -1.18
N GLU A 263 -1.28 20.07 0.05
CA GLU A 263 -1.20 18.87 0.92
C GLU A 263 -1.44 19.26 2.38
N TYR A 264 -1.98 18.33 3.16
CA TYR A 264 -2.15 18.49 4.60
C TYR A 264 -0.89 18.03 5.32
N VAL A 265 -0.31 18.89 6.13
CA VAL A 265 0.88 18.61 6.94
C VAL A 265 0.62 18.82 8.42
N ASN A 266 1.30 18.05 9.25
CA ASN A 266 1.17 18.19 10.69
C ASN A 266 1.67 19.58 11.15
N GLN A 267 0.90 20.23 12.01
CA GLN A 267 1.30 21.47 12.67
C GLN A 267 2.38 21.17 13.72
N VAL A 268 3.62 21.07 13.27
CA VAL A 268 4.82 20.81 14.08
C VAL A 268 5.97 21.61 13.53
N PRO A 269 7.06 21.83 14.30
CA PRO A 269 8.28 22.40 13.71
C PRO A 269 8.68 21.65 12.44
N TYR A 270 8.85 22.35 11.35
CA TYR A 270 9.04 21.74 10.05
C TYR A 270 10.30 22.18 9.33
N VAL A 271 10.75 21.33 8.43
CA VAL A 271 11.74 21.65 7.39
C VAL A 271 11.11 21.31 6.05
N ILE A 272 10.92 22.32 5.20
CA ILE A 272 10.57 22.11 3.79
C ILE A 272 11.86 22.22 2.97
N GLU A 273 12.07 21.21 2.12
CA GLU A 273 13.13 21.18 1.11
C GLU A 273 12.51 21.09 -0.28
N ILE A 274 12.92 21.96 -1.21
CA ILE A 274 12.39 22.02 -2.56
C ILE A 274 13.55 21.81 -3.52
N LYS A 275 13.42 20.83 -4.39
CA LYS A 275 14.46 20.38 -5.33
C LYS A 275 13.93 20.35 -6.75
N LEU A 276 14.61 21.03 -7.66
CA LEU A 276 14.38 20.95 -9.09
C LEU A 276 15.74 20.75 -9.79
N PRO A 277 15.87 19.77 -10.70
CA PRO A 277 17.11 19.58 -11.46
C PRO A 277 17.55 20.85 -12.16
N GLY A 278 18.82 21.21 -12.04
CA GLY A 278 19.37 22.43 -12.61
C GLY A 278 19.19 23.70 -11.78
N HIS A 279 18.52 23.62 -10.63
CA HIS A 279 18.31 24.75 -9.71
C HIS A 279 18.89 24.47 -8.32
N ALA A 280 19.20 25.53 -7.57
CA ALA A 280 19.67 25.40 -6.21
C ALA A 280 18.56 24.81 -5.32
N THR A 281 18.92 23.86 -4.44
CA THR A 281 17.98 23.33 -3.45
C THR A 281 17.59 24.41 -2.46
N MET A 282 16.30 24.67 -2.33
CA MET A 282 15.78 25.60 -1.33
C MET A 282 15.36 24.86 -0.09
N ARG A 283 15.68 25.44 1.09
CA ARG A 283 15.34 24.87 2.40
C ARG A 283 14.76 25.93 3.31
N ARG A 284 13.59 25.67 3.87
CA ARG A 284 12.96 26.53 4.89
C ARG A 284 12.66 25.75 6.17
N ARG A 285 12.76 26.46 7.29
CA ARG A 285 12.37 25.95 8.62
C ARG A 285 11.36 26.89 9.22
N GLY A 286 10.38 26.35 9.95
CA GLY A 286 9.37 27.14 10.66
C GLY A 286 8.73 26.35 11.77
N LEU A 287 7.90 27.06 12.56
CA LEU A 287 7.08 26.44 13.60
C LEU A 287 5.69 26.10 13.07
N ASP A 288 5.13 27.00 12.25
CA ASP A 288 3.81 26.82 11.63
C ASP A 288 3.96 26.74 10.12
N PRO A 289 3.49 25.65 9.49
CA PRO A 289 3.46 25.55 8.04
C PRO A 289 2.60 26.65 7.42
N GLN A 290 3.08 27.23 6.32
CA GLN A 290 2.43 28.29 5.58
C GLN A 290 2.57 28.05 4.08
N ASP A 291 1.67 28.63 3.30
CA ASP A 291 1.76 28.62 1.84
C ASP A 291 3.07 29.24 1.35
N LEU A 292 3.68 28.61 0.36
CA LEU A 292 4.96 28.99 -0.18
C LEU A 292 4.86 29.26 -1.67
N TYR A 293 5.21 30.51 -2.06
CA TYR A 293 5.37 30.91 -3.44
C TYR A 293 6.84 31.25 -3.70
N LEU A 294 7.53 30.46 -4.49
CA LEU A 294 8.99 30.53 -4.61
C LEU A 294 9.43 30.61 -6.06
N SER A 295 10.36 31.52 -6.36
CA SER A 295 11.13 31.50 -7.62
C SER A 295 12.44 30.77 -7.39
N LEU A 296 12.67 29.71 -8.17
CA LEU A 296 13.89 28.92 -8.11
C LEU A 296 14.94 29.55 -9.02
N GLN A 297 16.16 29.72 -8.51
CA GLN A 297 17.29 30.29 -9.25
C GLN A 297 18.23 29.19 -9.72
#